data_cf2465aae2f4302b51da8ee1a6688016
#
_entry.id   cf2465aae2f4302b51da8ee1a6688016
#
_cell.length_a   1.000
_cell.length_b   1.000
_cell.length_c   1.000
_cell.angle_alpha   90.00
_cell.angle_beta   90.00
_cell.angle_gamma   90.00
#
_symmetry.space_group_name_H-M   'P 1'
#
loop_
_entity.id
_entity.type
_entity.pdbx_description
1 polymer ?
#
loop_
_entity_poly.entity_id
_entity_poly.type
_entity_poly.pdbx_seq_one_letter_code
_entity_poly.pdbx_strand_id
1 'polypeptide(L)'
;IDNIAARLATSAERSFLSGVGGGCSAPIACYGELTGNTLQLRGRIVALDGSSQVDVMLEREIFDEAGAMAAGAALALEALQSGAAELLAATAV
;
A
#
# COMPACT_ATOMS: atom_id res chain seq x y z
N ILE A 1 -12.60 23.35 -1.91
CA ILE A 1 -11.56 23.37 -0.88
C ILE A 1 -10.59 22.24 -1.16
N ASP A 2 -9.33 22.60 -1.25
CA ASP A 2 -8.30 21.59 -1.45
C ASP A 2 -8.11 20.80 -0.18
N ASN A 3 -8.23 19.48 -0.26
CA ASN A 3 -8.00 18.63 0.88
C ASN A 3 -6.62 17.98 0.75
N ILE A 4 -5.63 18.66 1.32
CA ILE A 4 -4.25 18.20 1.26
C ILE A 4 -4.09 16.83 1.90
N ALA A 5 -4.78 16.60 3.01
CA ALA A 5 -4.71 15.31 3.71
C ALA A 5 -5.17 14.17 2.81
N ALA A 6 -6.28 14.36 2.09
CA ALA A 6 -6.79 13.34 1.18
C ALA A 6 -5.82 13.12 0.02
N ARG A 7 -5.21 14.19 -0.48
CA ARG A 7 -4.24 14.07 -1.58
C ARG A 7 -3.01 13.29 -1.17
N LEU A 8 -2.48 13.58 0.00
CA LEU A 8 -1.29 12.88 0.50
C LEU A 8 -1.59 11.41 0.77
N ALA A 9 -2.75 11.13 1.35
CA ALA A 9 -3.17 9.75 1.59
C ALA A 9 -3.31 9.00 0.26
N THR A 10 -3.90 9.62 -0.75
CA THR A 10 -4.06 9.01 -2.07
C THR A 10 -2.71 8.75 -2.73
N SER A 11 -1.76 9.69 -2.60
CA SER A 11 -0.42 9.49 -3.15
C SER A 11 0.27 8.29 -2.52
N ALA A 12 0.13 8.13 -1.21
CA ALA A 12 0.69 6.98 -0.51
C ALA A 12 0.05 5.67 -0.97
N GLU A 13 -1.28 5.67 -1.10
CA GLU A 13 -2.00 4.48 -1.56
C GLU A 13 -1.57 4.07 -2.95
N ARG A 14 -1.45 5.03 -3.86
CA ARG A 14 -1.01 4.77 -5.24
C ARG A 14 0.41 4.24 -5.27
N SER A 15 1.28 4.81 -4.44
CA SER A 15 2.67 4.36 -4.37
C SER A 15 2.75 2.92 -3.89
N PHE A 16 1.92 2.55 -2.92
CA PHE A 16 1.84 1.17 -2.44
C PHE A 16 1.41 0.23 -3.57
N LEU A 17 0.34 0.57 -4.26
CA LEU A 17 -0.20 -0.29 -5.33
C LEU A 17 0.83 -0.48 -6.45
N SER A 18 1.52 0.60 -6.81
CA SER A 18 2.57 0.54 -7.82
C SER A 18 3.75 -0.31 -7.36
N GLY A 19 4.14 -0.17 -6.10
CA GLY A 19 5.27 -0.89 -5.55
C GLY A 19 5.04 -2.39 -5.39
N VAL A 20 3.80 -2.78 -5.17
CA VAL A 20 3.45 -4.20 -5.02
C VAL A 20 3.36 -4.89 -6.37
N GLY A 21 3.13 -4.14 -7.42
CA GLY A 21 3.05 -4.70 -8.75
C GLY A 21 1.72 -4.41 -9.41
N GLY A 22 1.59 -3.20 -9.93
CA GLY A 22 0.33 -2.70 -10.45
C GLY A 22 -0.22 -3.43 -11.65
N GLY A 23 0.51 -4.36 -12.25
CA GLY A 23 0.02 -5.13 -13.38
C GLY A 23 -0.49 -6.50 -13.01
N CYS A 24 -0.51 -6.85 -11.74
CA CYS A 24 -0.90 -8.19 -11.34
C CYS A 24 -2.42 -8.31 -11.21
N SER A 25 -2.94 -9.52 -11.34
CA SER A 25 -4.36 -9.76 -11.28
C SER A 25 -4.88 -10.08 -9.87
N ALA A 26 -4.00 -10.16 -8.89
CA ALA A 26 -4.43 -10.42 -7.51
C ALA A 26 -5.14 -9.19 -6.93
N PRO A 27 -6.21 -9.39 -6.15
CA PRO A 27 -6.86 -8.28 -5.47
C PRO A 27 -5.92 -7.61 -4.48
N ILE A 28 -5.68 -6.33 -4.67
CA ILE A 28 -4.81 -5.53 -3.84
C ILE A 28 -5.61 -4.31 -3.40
N ALA A 29 -5.60 -4.02 -2.12
CA ALA A 29 -6.26 -2.84 -1.58
C ALA A 29 -5.31 -2.10 -0.67
N CYS A 30 -5.44 -0.78 -0.66
CA CYS A 30 -4.67 0.06 0.24
C CYS A 30 -5.54 1.21 0.72
N TYR A 31 -5.50 1.45 2.01
CA TYR A 31 -6.24 2.53 2.63
C TYR A 31 -5.29 3.41 3.43
N GLY A 32 -5.36 4.71 3.18
CA GLY A 32 -4.54 5.67 3.88
C GLY A 32 -5.37 6.73 4.57
N GLU A 33 -4.96 7.13 5.76
CA GLU A 33 -5.60 8.19 6.52
C GLU A 33 -4.52 9.07 7.12
N LEU A 34 -4.65 10.37 6.91
CA LEU A 34 -3.72 11.35 7.46
C LEU A 34 -4.43 12.18 8.52
N THR A 35 -3.92 12.13 9.74
CA THR A 35 -4.43 12.93 10.85
C THR A 35 -3.29 13.81 11.34
N GLY A 36 -3.43 15.12 11.16
CA GLY A 36 -2.32 16.03 11.40
C GLY A 36 -1.21 15.71 10.41
N ASN A 37 -0.06 15.31 10.91
CA ASN A 37 1.07 14.89 10.07
C ASN A 37 1.30 13.38 10.14
N THR A 38 0.42 12.65 10.82
CA THR A 38 0.58 11.21 10.99
C THR A 38 -0.22 10.46 9.94
N LEU A 39 0.48 9.76 9.08
CA LEU A 39 -0.12 8.92 8.05
C LEU A 39 -0.22 7.49 8.55
N GLN A 40 -1.42 6.94 8.52
CA GLN A 40 -1.66 5.52 8.75
C GLN A 40 -1.98 4.88 7.41
N LEU A 41 -1.25 3.87 7.05
CA LEU A 41 -1.39 3.22 5.75
C LEU A 41 -1.57 1.72 5.99
N ARG A 42 -2.61 1.15 5.37
CA ARG A 42 -2.90 -0.27 5.48
C ARG A 42 -3.00 -0.88 4.10
N GLY A 43 -2.35 -2.01 3.90
CA GLY A 43 -2.39 -2.72 2.63
C GLY A 43 -2.86 -4.15 2.83
N ARG A 44 -3.59 -4.66 1.84
CA ARG A 44 -4.06 -6.04 1.85
C ARG A 44 -3.91 -6.62 0.47
N ILE A 45 -3.34 -7.80 0.39
CA ILE A 45 -3.18 -8.56 -0.84
C ILE A 45 -3.80 -9.93 -0.60
N VAL A 46 -4.73 -10.32 -1.46
CA VAL A 46 -5.48 -11.56 -1.31
C VAL A 46 -5.19 -12.47 -2.51
N ALA A 47 -5.01 -13.76 -2.25
CA ALA A 47 -4.87 -14.73 -3.34
C ALA A 47 -6.18 -14.81 -4.11
N LEU A 48 -6.12 -15.08 -5.42
CA LEU A 48 -7.32 -15.17 -6.26
C LEU A 48 -8.31 -16.19 -5.75
N ASP A 49 -7.82 -17.28 -5.19
CA ASP A 49 -8.70 -18.33 -4.67
C ASP A 49 -9.17 -18.08 -3.23
N GLY A 50 -8.72 -17.00 -2.63
CA GLY A 50 -9.10 -16.63 -1.28
C GLY A 50 -8.42 -17.44 -0.18
N SER A 51 -7.47 -18.31 -0.53
CA SER A 51 -6.85 -19.21 0.44
C SER A 51 -5.85 -18.53 1.36
N SER A 52 -5.32 -17.38 0.96
CA SER A 52 -4.28 -16.67 1.71
C SER A 52 -4.43 -15.18 1.52
N GLN A 53 -3.98 -14.44 2.52
CA GLN A 53 -3.89 -12.99 2.39
C GLN A 53 -2.72 -12.46 3.19
N VAL A 54 -2.22 -11.31 2.77
CA VAL A 54 -1.17 -10.58 3.47
C VAL A 54 -1.72 -9.22 3.86
N ASP A 55 -1.67 -8.91 5.14
CA ASP A 55 -2.07 -7.60 5.67
C ASP A 55 -0.84 -6.92 6.23
N VAL A 56 -0.63 -5.67 5.86
CA VAL A 56 0.48 -4.87 6.36
C VAL A 56 -0.03 -3.49 6.76
N MET A 57 0.70 -2.87 7.68
CA MET A 57 0.32 -1.57 8.20
C MET A 57 1.57 -0.76 8.50
N LEU A 58 1.47 0.55 8.28
CA LEU A 58 2.57 1.46 8.56
C LEU A 58 2.00 2.76 9.10
N GLU A 59 2.66 3.32 10.11
CA GLU A 59 2.32 4.62 10.64
C GLU A 59 3.57 5.47 10.65
N ARG A 60 3.49 6.68 10.11
CA ARG A 60 4.66 7.52 9.95
C ARG A 60 4.25 8.98 9.84
N GLU A 61 5.07 9.88 10.35
CA GLU A 61 4.86 11.29 10.11
C GLU A 61 5.34 11.65 8.71
N ILE A 62 4.52 12.43 7.99
CA ILE A 62 4.88 12.93 6.67
C ILE A 62 4.56 14.41 6.59
N PHE A 63 5.27 15.14 5.75
CA PHE A 63 5.10 16.58 5.62
C PHE A 63 4.89 17.03 4.18
N ASP A 64 5.05 16.13 3.22
CA ASP A 64 4.90 16.47 1.81
C ASP A 64 4.54 15.21 1.01
N GLU A 65 4.34 15.39 -0.28
CA GLU A 65 3.98 14.30 -1.18
C GLU A 65 5.11 13.29 -1.32
N ALA A 66 6.36 13.75 -1.33
CA ALA A 66 7.49 12.83 -1.41
C ALA A 66 7.51 11.89 -0.20
N GLY A 67 7.20 12.41 0.98
CA GLY A 67 7.09 11.58 2.18
C GLY A 67 5.96 10.57 2.09
N ALA A 68 4.82 10.99 1.54
CA ALA A 68 3.69 10.10 1.35
C ALA A 68 4.03 8.96 0.38
N MET A 69 4.67 9.29 -0.73
CA MET A 69 5.09 8.29 -1.71
C MET A 69 6.12 7.33 -1.14
N ALA A 70 7.06 7.85 -0.36
CA ALA A 70 8.06 7.01 0.29
C ALA A 70 7.42 6.04 1.29
N ALA A 71 6.39 6.50 2.01
CA ALA A 71 5.67 5.65 2.94
C ALA A 71 4.96 4.51 2.21
N GLY A 72 4.31 4.81 1.09
CA GLY A 72 3.66 3.77 0.28
C GLY A 72 4.65 2.75 -0.26
N ALA A 73 5.80 3.22 -0.75
CA ALA A 73 6.84 2.35 -1.28
C ALA A 73 7.41 1.46 -0.16
N ALA A 74 7.61 2.03 1.03
CA ALA A 74 8.13 1.26 2.17
C ALA A 74 7.15 0.17 2.57
N LEU A 75 5.86 0.48 2.60
CA LEU A 75 4.84 -0.51 2.94
C LEU A 75 4.74 -1.59 1.89
N ALA A 76 4.89 -1.23 0.61
CA ALA A 76 4.90 -2.21 -0.48
C ALA A 76 6.05 -3.19 -0.31
N LEU A 77 7.23 -2.69 0.04
CA LEU A 77 8.38 -3.55 0.27
C LEU A 77 8.13 -4.49 1.44
N GLU A 78 7.55 -3.98 2.52
CA GLU A 78 7.21 -4.80 3.67
C GLU A 78 6.22 -5.89 3.29
N ALA A 79 5.21 -5.57 2.48
CA ALA A 79 4.24 -6.55 2.01
C ALA A 79 4.91 -7.65 1.21
N LEU A 80 5.83 -7.29 0.31
CA LEU A 80 6.54 -8.27 -0.50
C LEU A 80 7.41 -9.18 0.37
N GLN A 81 8.05 -8.62 1.40
CA GLN A 81 8.87 -9.39 2.32
C GLN A 81 8.04 -10.27 3.25
N SER A 82 6.76 -9.93 3.44
CA SER A 82 5.86 -10.67 4.33
C SER A 82 5.10 -11.79 3.61
N GLY A 83 5.49 -12.11 2.37
CA GLY A 83 4.88 -13.21 1.63
C GLY A 83 4.06 -12.80 0.42
N ALA A 84 3.86 -11.51 0.19
CA ALA A 84 3.09 -11.07 -0.97
C ALA A 84 3.77 -11.46 -2.28
N ALA A 85 5.10 -11.47 -2.31
CA ALA A 85 5.83 -11.86 -3.51
C ALA A 85 5.48 -13.28 -3.94
N GLU A 86 5.41 -14.21 -3.00
CA GLU A 86 5.04 -15.60 -3.28
C GLU A 86 3.58 -15.70 -3.71
N LEU A 87 2.72 -14.95 -3.04
CA LEU A 87 1.29 -14.93 -3.33
C LEU A 87 1.04 -14.39 -4.74
N LEU A 88 1.72 -13.32 -5.11
CA LEU A 88 1.61 -12.71 -6.42
C LEU A 88 2.20 -13.61 -7.50
N ALA A 89 3.30 -14.28 -7.21
CA ALA A 89 3.91 -15.22 -8.17
C ALA A 89 2.98 -16.39 -8.46
N ALA A 90 2.28 -16.90 -7.45
CA ALA A 90 1.32 -17.98 -7.62
C ALA A 90 0.10 -17.55 -8.44
N THR A 91 -0.22 -16.25 -8.40
CA THR A 91 -1.38 -15.69 -9.09
C THR A 91 -1.06 -15.28 -10.53
N ALA A 92 0.17 -14.93 -10.81
CA ALA A 92 0.60 -14.38 -12.10
C ALA A 92 0.96 -15.50 -13.09
N VAL A 93 -0.01 -16.29 -13.44
CA VAL A 93 0.22 -17.40 -14.36
C VAL A 93 -0.19 -17.02 -15.77
#